data_fd2287759e2f22f791337bf18732bfc6
#
_entry.id   fd2287759e2f22f791337bf18732bfc6
#
_cell.length_a   1.000
_cell.length_b   1.000
_cell.length_c   1.000
_cell.angle_alpha   90.00
_cell.angle_beta   90.00
_cell.angle_gamma   90.00
#
_symmetry.space_group_name_H-M   'P 1'
#
loop_
_entity.id
_entity.type
_entity.pdbx_description
1 polymer ?
#
loop_
_entity_poly.entity_id
_entity_poly.type
_entity_poly.pdbx_seq_one_letter_code
_entity_poly.pdbx_strand_id
1 'polypeptide(L)'
;LGEFMDLLKLKEDLEENALGRGVLMAASKIYGAGAWLDRAAYENGWKTSKSVNSRVVCIGNITAGGTGKTTAVLLAATTLAKEGIRVAIVSRGYKRQRKTEGPVVLFDNPDADWRLAGDEPFMMSRVLSQYKVPIVISPDRAAAATEALKRFKSQIILLDDGLQHHRLRRDANVILIDAKNPFGNKHLLPYGVLREPMTALKRASLVVMTHCDQVSARRLEDIKDQIRLYNDAVEIL
;
A
#
# COMPACT_ATOMS: atom_id res chain seq x y z
N LEU A 1 -12.67 -11.28 13.55
CA LEU A 1 -13.28 -11.90 12.35
C LEU A 1 -14.79 -11.64 12.30
N GLY A 2 -15.51 -11.73 13.46
CA GLY A 2 -16.96 -11.50 13.52
C GLY A 2 -17.37 -10.12 13.01
N GLU A 3 -16.83 -9.04 13.61
CA GLU A 3 -17.16 -7.67 13.23
C GLU A 3 -16.91 -7.35 11.74
N PHE A 4 -15.87 -7.95 11.15
CA PHE A 4 -15.57 -7.75 9.72
C PHE A 4 -16.58 -8.49 8.83
N MET A 5 -17.02 -9.68 9.23
CA MET A 5 -18.07 -10.42 8.53
C MET A 5 -19.42 -9.69 8.60
N ASP A 6 -19.73 -9.08 9.76
CA ASP A 6 -20.96 -8.32 9.94
C ASP A 6 -20.97 -7.04 9.09
N LEU A 7 -19.82 -6.36 8.96
CA LEU A 7 -19.68 -5.19 8.07
C LEU A 7 -19.83 -5.56 6.59
N LEU A 8 -19.32 -6.72 6.17
CA LEU A 8 -19.49 -7.18 4.78
C LEU A 8 -20.95 -7.50 4.48
N LYS A 9 -21.63 -8.23 5.37
CA LYS A 9 -23.06 -8.50 5.23
C LYS A 9 -23.89 -7.24 5.18
N LEU A 10 -23.65 -6.29 6.10
CA LEU A 10 -24.33 -5.00 6.11
C LEU A 10 -24.13 -4.26 4.77
N LYS A 11 -22.93 -4.32 4.19
CA LYS A 11 -22.66 -3.73 2.88
C LYS A 11 -23.48 -4.42 1.78
N GLU A 12 -23.50 -5.76 1.75
CA GLU A 12 -24.28 -6.55 0.80
C GLU A 12 -25.77 -6.21 0.90
N ASP A 13 -26.35 -6.21 2.10
CA ASP A 13 -27.74 -5.84 2.36
C ASP A 13 -28.07 -4.41 1.88
N LEU A 14 -27.13 -3.46 2.07
CA LEU A 14 -27.29 -2.09 1.58
C LEU A 14 -27.19 -1.98 0.04
N GLU A 15 -26.41 -2.85 -0.59
CA GLU A 15 -26.28 -2.87 -2.06
C GLU A 15 -27.54 -3.44 -2.75
N GLU A 16 -28.37 -4.24 -2.08
CA GLU A 16 -29.56 -4.85 -2.65
C GLU A 16 -30.68 -3.85 -2.96
N ASN A 17 -30.79 -2.75 -2.22
CA ASN A 17 -31.88 -1.79 -2.40
C ASN A 17 -31.39 -0.39 -2.81
N ALA A 18 -32.27 0.39 -3.44
CA ALA A 18 -31.92 1.72 -3.98
C ALA A 18 -31.53 2.72 -2.88
N LEU A 19 -32.18 2.67 -1.72
CA LEU A 19 -31.90 3.56 -0.60
C LEU A 19 -30.52 3.27 0.01
N GLY A 20 -30.21 1.97 0.21
CA GLY A 20 -28.91 1.53 0.72
C GLY A 20 -27.77 1.90 -0.22
N ARG A 21 -27.93 1.72 -1.54
CA ARG A 21 -26.97 2.20 -2.54
C ARG A 21 -26.75 3.72 -2.44
N GLY A 22 -27.84 4.49 -2.24
CA GLY A 22 -27.78 5.93 -2.03
C GLY A 22 -26.93 6.30 -0.79
N VAL A 23 -27.14 5.60 0.32
CA VAL A 23 -26.36 5.77 1.58
C VAL A 23 -24.88 5.44 1.36
N LEU A 24 -24.56 4.31 0.73
CA LEU A 24 -23.19 3.92 0.42
C LEU A 24 -22.51 4.94 -0.51
N MET A 25 -23.22 5.44 -1.51
CA MET A 25 -22.69 6.47 -2.43
C MET A 25 -22.41 7.78 -1.69
N ALA A 26 -23.31 8.23 -0.80
CA ALA A 26 -23.08 9.41 0.03
C ALA A 26 -21.88 9.24 0.94
N ALA A 27 -21.75 8.08 1.61
CA ALA A 27 -20.59 7.75 2.43
C ALA A 27 -19.29 7.72 1.62
N SER A 28 -19.31 7.22 0.38
CA SER A 28 -18.15 7.25 -0.53
C SER A 28 -17.70 8.67 -0.88
N LYS A 29 -18.63 9.59 -1.07
CA LYS A 29 -18.31 11.00 -1.33
C LYS A 29 -17.65 11.65 -0.12
N ILE A 30 -18.18 11.39 1.10
CA ILE A 30 -17.58 11.87 2.36
C ILE A 30 -16.18 11.32 2.54
N TYR A 31 -16.00 10.00 2.35
CA TYR A 31 -14.68 9.37 2.38
C TYR A 31 -13.70 10.01 1.38
N GLY A 32 -14.16 10.20 0.14
CA GLY A 32 -13.37 10.82 -0.92
C GLY A 32 -12.99 12.26 -0.61
N ALA A 33 -13.91 13.04 -0.06
CA ALA A 33 -13.63 14.41 0.38
C ALA A 33 -12.58 14.44 1.48
N GLY A 34 -12.67 13.55 2.48
CA GLY A 34 -11.67 13.41 3.55
C GLY A 34 -10.29 13.03 3.01
N ALA A 35 -10.22 12.03 2.13
CA ALA A 35 -8.98 11.61 1.50
C ALA A 35 -8.35 12.71 0.62
N TRP A 36 -9.19 13.45 -0.11
CA TRP A 36 -8.76 14.59 -0.91
C TRP A 36 -8.22 15.73 -0.03
N LEU A 37 -8.93 16.09 1.04
CA LEU A 37 -8.51 17.13 1.98
C LEU A 37 -7.18 16.79 2.65
N ASP A 38 -7.00 15.54 3.10
CA ASP A 38 -5.73 15.12 3.69
C ASP A 38 -4.59 15.25 2.69
N ARG A 39 -4.76 14.79 1.46
CA ARG A 39 -3.77 14.93 0.39
C ARG A 39 -3.48 16.39 0.07
N ALA A 40 -4.53 17.20 -0.15
CA ALA A 40 -4.41 18.62 -0.46
C ALA A 40 -3.66 19.38 0.63
N ALA A 41 -3.84 18.99 1.91
CA ALA A 41 -3.12 19.61 3.02
C ALA A 41 -1.60 19.41 2.93
N TYR A 42 -1.12 18.27 2.40
CA TYR A 42 0.30 18.04 2.13
C TYR A 42 0.77 18.74 0.85
N GLU A 43 -0.02 18.69 -0.23
CA GLU A 43 0.32 19.29 -1.52
C GLU A 43 0.41 20.85 -1.42
N ASN A 44 -0.45 21.47 -0.61
CA ASN A 44 -0.44 22.92 -0.36
C ASN A 44 0.46 23.36 0.81
N GLY A 45 1.21 22.44 1.42
CA GLY A 45 2.14 22.76 2.50
C GLY A 45 1.49 23.04 3.87
N TRP A 46 0.18 22.82 4.04
CA TRP A 46 -0.50 22.94 5.35
C TRP A 46 -0.05 21.87 6.33
N LYS A 47 0.32 20.69 5.81
CA LYS A 47 0.98 19.63 6.55
C LYS A 47 2.36 19.37 5.95
N THR A 48 3.36 19.10 6.80
CA THR A 48 4.73 18.89 6.36
C THR A 48 5.00 17.40 6.14
N SER A 49 5.46 17.06 4.93
CA SER A 49 6.04 15.74 4.64
C SER A 49 7.48 15.69 5.16
N LYS A 50 7.82 14.62 5.85
CA LYS A 50 9.20 14.36 6.30
C LYS A 50 9.99 13.64 5.21
N SER A 51 11.22 14.08 5.00
CA SER A 51 12.22 13.41 4.14
C SER A 51 13.22 12.66 5.00
N VAL A 52 13.74 11.57 4.46
CA VAL A 52 14.89 10.85 5.03
C VAL A 52 16.00 10.81 3.98
N ASN A 53 17.25 10.73 4.42
CA ASN A 53 18.41 10.64 3.51
C ASN A 53 18.59 9.20 3.01
N SER A 54 17.58 8.68 2.36
CA SER A 54 17.48 7.37 1.72
C SER A 54 16.44 7.44 0.61
N ARG A 55 16.57 6.66 -0.43
CA ARG A 55 15.53 6.58 -1.47
C ARG A 55 14.32 5.83 -0.93
N VAL A 56 13.14 6.43 -1.02
CA VAL A 56 11.88 5.85 -0.56
C VAL A 56 11.02 5.46 -1.75
N VAL A 57 10.84 4.17 -1.94
CA VAL A 57 9.98 3.59 -2.98
C VAL A 57 8.72 3.02 -2.33
N CYS A 58 7.57 3.56 -2.66
CA CYS A 58 6.30 3.04 -2.19
C CYS A 58 5.80 1.95 -3.12
N ILE A 59 5.46 0.80 -2.57
CA ILE A 59 4.74 -0.27 -3.27
C ILE A 59 3.35 -0.33 -2.65
N GLY A 60 2.33 0.00 -3.46
CA GLY A 60 0.97 0.12 -2.97
C GLY A 60 -0.07 -0.12 -4.05
N ASN A 61 -1.32 0.11 -3.73
CA ASN A 61 -2.43 0.02 -4.67
C ASN A 61 -3.50 1.08 -4.37
N ILE A 62 -4.34 1.34 -5.34
CA ILE A 62 -5.48 2.28 -5.21
C ILE A 62 -6.78 1.57 -4.84
N THR A 63 -6.81 0.24 -4.80
CA THR A 63 -7.99 -0.58 -4.48
C THR A 63 -7.86 -1.23 -3.11
N ALA A 64 -8.96 -1.56 -2.47
CA ALA A 64 -8.98 -2.49 -1.35
C ALA A 64 -8.91 -3.92 -1.88
N GLY A 65 -8.21 -4.81 -1.16
CA GLY A 65 -8.10 -6.23 -1.50
C GLY A 65 -6.66 -6.70 -1.73
N GLY A 66 -6.52 -7.96 -2.07
CA GLY A 66 -5.26 -8.66 -2.28
C GLY A 66 -4.72 -8.45 -3.70
N THR A 67 -3.98 -7.39 -3.93
CA THR A 67 -3.37 -7.09 -5.24
C THR A 67 -1.94 -7.62 -5.40
N GLY A 68 -1.50 -8.56 -4.55
CA GLY A 68 -0.15 -9.10 -4.62
C GLY A 68 0.95 -8.20 -4.03
N LYS A 69 0.61 -7.17 -3.23
CA LYS A 69 1.59 -6.23 -2.64
C LYS A 69 2.71 -6.92 -1.89
N THR A 70 2.39 -7.82 -0.98
CA THR A 70 3.36 -8.54 -0.16
C THR A 70 4.37 -9.28 -1.02
N THR A 71 3.91 -9.96 -2.06
CA THR A 71 4.76 -10.67 -3.02
C THR A 71 5.66 -9.70 -3.79
N ALA A 72 5.13 -8.57 -4.24
CA ALA A 72 5.91 -7.55 -4.95
C ALA A 72 6.97 -6.92 -4.04
N VAL A 73 6.63 -6.62 -2.78
CA VAL A 73 7.59 -6.09 -1.78
C VAL A 73 8.70 -7.11 -1.51
N LEU A 74 8.34 -8.38 -1.31
CA LEU A 74 9.31 -9.46 -1.10
C LEU A 74 10.24 -9.62 -2.31
N LEU A 75 9.69 -9.64 -3.52
CA LEU A 75 10.47 -9.73 -4.76
C LEU A 75 11.45 -8.56 -4.88
N ALA A 76 10.96 -7.33 -4.74
CA ALA A 76 11.80 -6.14 -4.81
C ALA A 76 12.91 -6.15 -3.75
N ALA A 77 12.56 -6.48 -2.49
CA ALA A 77 13.51 -6.52 -1.39
C ALA A 77 14.60 -7.59 -1.61
N THR A 78 14.22 -8.78 -2.05
CA THR A 78 15.17 -9.88 -2.31
C THR A 78 16.08 -9.58 -3.49
N THR A 79 15.54 -9.00 -4.56
CA THR A 79 16.34 -8.62 -5.74
C THR A 79 17.36 -7.54 -5.38
N LEU A 80 16.95 -6.48 -4.70
CA LEU A 80 17.85 -5.42 -4.25
C LEU A 80 18.93 -5.94 -3.31
N ALA A 81 18.57 -6.81 -2.36
CA ALA A 81 19.53 -7.39 -1.43
C ALA A 81 20.55 -8.30 -2.13
N LYS A 82 20.15 -9.08 -3.14
CA LYS A 82 21.06 -9.90 -3.96
C LYS A 82 22.07 -9.05 -4.74
N GLU A 83 21.68 -7.84 -5.16
CA GLU A 83 22.56 -6.86 -5.79
C GLU A 83 23.45 -6.09 -4.77
N GLY A 84 23.44 -6.49 -3.51
CA GLY A 84 24.26 -5.86 -2.45
C GLY A 84 23.74 -4.50 -1.97
N ILE A 85 22.52 -4.12 -2.34
CA ILE A 85 21.92 -2.86 -1.93
C ILE A 85 21.31 -3.04 -0.52
N ARG A 86 21.68 -2.15 0.41
CA ARG A 86 21.09 -2.14 1.75
C ARG A 86 19.66 -1.62 1.68
N VAL A 87 18.72 -2.54 1.64
CA VAL A 87 17.27 -2.27 1.61
C VAL A 87 16.66 -2.51 2.98
N ALA A 88 15.64 -1.73 3.33
CA ALA A 88 14.76 -1.99 4.47
C ALA A 88 13.31 -1.88 4.05
N ILE A 89 12.43 -2.64 4.70
CA ILE A 89 10.99 -2.52 4.51
C ILE A 89 10.42 -1.71 5.67
N VAL A 90 9.54 -0.76 5.34
CA VAL A 90 8.75 0.01 6.31
C VAL A 90 7.28 -0.34 6.13
N SER A 91 6.66 -0.89 7.18
CA SER A 91 5.25 -1.31 7.19
C SER A 91 4.47 -0.68 8.35
N ARG A 92 3.15 -0.73 8.27
CA ARG A 92 2.23 -0.25 9.33
C ARG A 92 2.17 -1.18 10.53
N GLY A 93 2.29 -2.47 10.29
CA GLY A 93 1.93 -3.48 11.27
C GLY A 93 0.41 -3.54 11.47
N TYR A 94 -0.30 -3.79 10.39
CA TYR A 94 -1.75 -4.01 10.45
C TYR A 94 -2.06 -5.22 11.35
N LYS A 95 -3.15 -5.14 12.12
CA LYS A 95 -3.59 -6.16 13.09
C LYS A 95 -2.59 -6.47 14.23
N ARG A 96 -1.67 -5.58 14.57
CA ARG A 96 -0.86 -5.75 15.78
C ARG A 96 -1.77 -5.85 17.00
N GLN A 97 -1.52 -6.80 17.85
CA GLN A 97 -2.26 -7.00 19.09
C GLN A 97 -1.74 -6.11 20.24
N ARG A 98 -0.46 -5.71 20.17
CA ARG A 98 0.18 -4.86 21.16
C ARG A 98 0.70 -3.57 20.52
N LYS A 99 0.41 -2.44 21.17
CA LYS A 99 0.96 -1.13 20.81
C LYS A 99 2.34 -0.97 21.48
N THR A 100 3.24 -0.28 20.78
CA THR A 100 4.57 0.09 21.29
C THR A 100 4.74 1.60 21.19
N GLU A 101 5.54 2.19 22.07
CA GLU A 101 5.84 3.63 22.04
C GLU A 101 6.71 4.05 20.85
N GLY A 102 7.45 3.11 20.25
CA GLY A 102 8.33 3.37 19.11
C GLY A 102 8.20 2.35 17.98
N PRO A 103 9.05 2.48 16.94
CA PRO A 103 9.13 1.51 15.86
C PRO A 103 9.54 0.12 16.38
N VAL A 104 8.88 -0.93 15.88
CA VAL A 104 9.28 -2.32 16.10
C VAL A 104 10.19 -2.75 14.96
N VAL A 105 11.29 -3.40 15.29
CA VAL A 105 12.27 -3.86 14.30
C VAL A 105 12.30 -5.38 14.29
N LEU A 106 12.04 -5.96 13.13
CA LEU A 106 12.24 -7.38 12.84
C LEU A 106 13.53 -7.51 12.03
N PHE A 107 14.58 -8.00 12.66
CA PHE A 107 15.85 -8.24 12.00
C PHE A 107 16.62 -9.30 12.79
N ASP A 108 16.94 -10.41 12.11
CA ASP A 108 17.74 -11.49 12.65
C ASP A 108 17.31 -11.97 14.06
N ASN A 109 16.00 -11.96 14.28
CA ASN A 109 15.41 -12.35 15.54
C ASN A 109 14.37 -13.46 15.33
N PRO A 110 14.76 -14.74 15.52
CA PRO A 110 13.85 -15.89 15.37
C PRO A 110 12.72 -15.89 16.39
N ASP A 111 12.91 -15.26 17.55
CA ASP A 111 11.96 -15.22 18.66
C ASP A 111 11.09 -13.95 18.66
N ALA A 112 11.08 -13.20 17.56
CA ALA A 112 10.28 -12.00 17.45
C ALA A 112 8.80 -12.29 17.74
N ASP A 113 8.19 -11.49 18.62
CA ASP A 113 6.76 -11.63 18.94
C ASP A 113 5.91 -11.07 17.78
N TRP A 114 5.25 -11.96 17.05
CA TRP A 114 4.34 -11.59 15.96
C TRP A 114 3.20 -10.67 16.41
N ARG A 115 2.82 -10.71 17.71
CA ARG A 115 1.79 -9.83 18.29
C ARG A 115 2.21 -8.36 18.28
N LEU A 116 3.52 -8.09 18.31
CA LEU A 116 4.10 -6.74 18.21
C LEU A 116 4.22 -6.28 16.76
N ALA A 117 4.41 -7.23 15.85
CA ALA A 117 4.70 -6.97 14.44
C ALA A 117 3.44 -6.95 13.57
N GLY A 118 2.50 -7.86 13.82
CA GLY A 118 1.42 -8.27 12.94
C GLY A 118 1.84 -9.45 12.06
N ASP A 119 0.86 -10.21 11.59
CA ASP A 119 1.07 -11.49 10.88
C ASP A 119 1.89 -11.30 9.59
N GLU A 120 1.54 -10.31 8.79
CA GLU A 120 2.16 -10.09 7.48
C GLU A 120 3.63 -9.65 7.58
N PRO A 121 4.02 -8.62 8.36
CA PRO A 121 5.42 -8.28 8.55
C PRO A 121 6.23 -9.41 9.20
N PHE A 122 5.62 -10.17 10.11
CA PHE A 122 6.27 -11.32 10.72
C PHE A 122 6.58 -12.41 9.69
N MET A 123 5.61 -12.77 8.84
CA MET A 123 5.81 -13.71 7.73
C MET A 123 6.91 -13.22 6.78
N MET A 124 6.86 -11.96 6.36
CA MET A 124 7.88 -11.38 5.50
C MET A 124 9.28 -11.46 6.13
N SER A 125 9.41 -11.23 7.44
CA SER A 125 10.71 -11.28 8.12
C SER A 125 11.33 -12.68 8.07
N ARG A 126 10.53 -13.73 8.14
CA ARG A 126 10.99 -15.10 8.00
C ARG A 126 11.54 -15.40 6.61
N VAL A 127 10.86 -14.94 5.57
CA VAL A 127 11.32 -15.11 4.18
C VAL A 127 12.61 -14.31 3.93
N LEU A 128 12.71 -13.11 4.53
CA LEU A 128 13.80 -12.17 4.28
C LEU A 128 15.01 -12.36 5.18
N SER A 129 14.95 -13.23 6.20
CA SER A 129 16.04 -13.46 7.15
C SER A 129 17.35 -13.84 6.46
N GLN A 130 17.32 -14.74 5.48
CA GLN A 130 18.49 -15.17 4.71
C GLN A 130 19.15 -14.03 3.90
N TYR A 131 18.39 -12.98 3.58
CA TYR A 131 18.86 -11.81 2.81
C TYR A 131 19.27 -10.64 3.73
N LYS A 132 19.12 -10.80 5.05
CA LYS A 132 19.41 -9.77 6.05
C LYS A 132 18.68 -8.45 5.78
N VAL A 133 17.43 -8.51 5.34
CA VAL A 133 16.58 -7.34 5.10
C VAL A 133 15.77 -7.03 6.36
N PRO A 134 15.99 -5.88 7.01
CA PRO A 134 15.21 -5.49 8.17
C PRO A 134 13.81 -5.02 7.78
N ILE A 135 12.83 -5.30 8.65
CA ILE A 135 11.48 -4.74 8.56
C ILE A 135 11.27 -3.85 9.77
N VAL A 136 10.92 -2.59 9.53
CA VAL A 136 10.66 -1.61 10.58
C VAL A 136 9.18 -1.22 10.55
N ILE A 137 8.53 -1.39 11.67
CA ILE A 137 7.07 -1.31 11.77
C ILE A 137 6.68 -0.15 12.68
N SER A 138 5.89 0.77 12.15
CA SER A 138 5.30 1.88 12.93
C SER A 138 4.08 2.46 12.22
N PRO A 139 3.06 2.92 12.94
CA PRO A 139 2.01 3.79 12.39
C PRO A 139 2.58 5.08 11.79
N ASP A 140 3.63 5.65 12.42
CA ASP A 140 4.43 6.75 11.85
C ASP A 140 5.54 6.17 10.96
N ARG A 141 5.27 6.11 9.63
CA ARG A 141 6.24 5.61 8.64
C ARG A 141 7.50 6.46 8.55
N ALA A 142 7.39 7.75 8.86
CA ALA A 142 8.56 8.63 8.86
C ALA A 142 9.51 8.29 10.02
N ALA A 143 8.97 7.96 11.19
CA ALA A 143 9.75 7.46 12.33
C ALA A 143 10.39 6.10 11.99
N ALA A 144 9.64 5.18 11.37
CA ALA A 144 10.16 3.89 10.93
C ALA A 144 11.28 4.05 9.87
N ALA A 145 11.10 4.93 8.90
CA ALA A 145 12.12 5.19 7.88
C ALA A 145 13.40 5.80 8.49
N THR A 146 13.25 6.70 9.46
CA THR A 146 14.39 7.28 10.21
C THR A 146 15.14 6.19 10.98
N GLU A 147 14.43 5.27 11.63
CA GLU A 147 15.02 4.16 12.36
C GLU A 147 15.74 3.19 11.41
N ALA A 148 15.13 2.87 10.25
CA ALA A 148 15.76 2.04 9.23
C ALA A 148 17.08 2.64 8.74
N LEU A 149 17.09 3.96 8.45
CA LEU A 149 18.29 4.66 8.02
C LEU A 149 19.36 4.69 9.14
N LYS A 150 18.96 5.05 10.36
CA LYS A 150 19.88 5.18 11.50
C LYS A 150 20.55 3.85 11.83
N ARG A 151 19.77 2.79 11.93
CA ARG A 151 20.24 1.48 12.43
C ARG A 151 20.91 0.65 11.36
N PHE A 152 20.39 0.66 10.12
CA PHE A 152 20.83 -0.24 9.05
C PHE A 152 21.53 0.47 7.89
N LYS A 153 21.61 1.82 7.93
CA LYS A 153 22.18 2.62 6.84
C LYS A 153 21.56 2.28 5.49
N SER A 154 20.24 2.06 5.49
CA SER A 154 19.49 1.64 4.32
C SER A 154 19.60 2.66 3.18
N GLN A 155 19.98 2.21 2.00
CA GLN A 155 20.08 3.02 0.78
C GLN A 155 18.71 3.17 0.12
N ILE A 156 17.90 2.10 0.22
CA ILE A 156 16.52 2.08 -0.28
C ILE A 156 15.58 1.64 0.84
N ILE A 157 14.49 2.34 0.98
CA ILE A 157 13.38 1.99 1.87
C ILE A 157 12.18 1.65 1.00
N LEU A 158 11.70 0.40 1.10
CA LEU A 158 10.46 -0.04 0.49
C LEU A 158 9.33 0.23 1.48
N LEU A 159 8.42 1.13 1.11
CA LEU A 159 7.25 1.46 1.89
C LEU A 159 6.09 0.56 1.49
N ASP A 160 5.77 -0.40 2.34
CA ASP A 160 4.69 -1.34 2.14
C ASP A 160 3.32 -0.69 2.44
N ASP A 161 2.43 -0.75 1.44
CA ASP A 161 1.06 -0.19 1.47
C ASP A 161 1.02 1.28 1.97
N GLY A 162 1.92 2.09 1.43
CA GLY A 162 2.11 3.49 1.86
C GLY A 162 1.52 4.54 0.94
N LEU A 163 0.74 4.20 -0.08
CA LEU A 163 0.28 5.14 -1.10
C LEU A 163 -0.57 6.27 -0.50
N GLN A 164 -1.38 5.97 0.52
CA GLN A 164 -2.21 6.92 1.26
C GLN A 164 -1.45 7.66 2.38
N HIS A 165 -0.18 7.33 2.63
CA HIS A 165 0.58 7.93 3.72
C HIS A 165 1.43 9.10 3.23
N HIS A 166 0.88 10.31 3.19
CA HIS A 166 1.53 11.51 2.64
C HIS A 166 2.61 12.13 3.54
N ARG A 167 2.69 11.73 4.82
CA ARG A 167 3.65 12.28 5.79
C ARG A 167 5.12 11.92 5.49
N LEU A 168 5.39 10.81 4.80
CA LEU A 168 6.73 10.43 4.34
C LEU A 168 6.86 10.75 2.85
N ARG A 169 7.85 11.59 2.49
CA ARG A 169 8.16 11.86 1.08
C ARG A 169 8.66 10.60 0.40
N ARG A 170 8.23 10.39 -0.83
CA ARG A 170 8.58 9.24 -1.65
C ARG A 170 9.28 9.71 -2.92
N ASP A 171 10.29 8.96 -3.37
CA ASP A 171 11.00 9.20 -4.62
C ASP A 171 10.30 8.52 -5.81
N ALA A 172 9.64 7.37 -5.54
CA ALA A 172 8.87 6.66 -6.55
C ALA A 172 7.64 5.98 -5.93
N ASN A 173 6.60 5.82 -6.75
CA ASN A 173 5.40 5.05 -6.42
C ASN A 173 5.22 3.93 -7.44
N VAL A 174 5.31 2.69 -6.99
CA VAL A 174 4.93 1.49 -7.74
C VAL A 174 3.50 1.14 -7.37
N ILE A 175 2.59 1.22 -8.33
CA ILE A 175 1.18 0.94 -8.11
C ILE A 175 0.83 -0.43 -8.70
N LEU A 176 0.36 -1.34 -7.84
CA LEU A 176 -0.10 -2.65 -8.26
C LEU A 176 -1.58 -2.60 -8.65
N ILE A 177 -1.90 -3.26 -9.75
CA ILE A 177 -3.27 -3.40 -10.28
C ILE A 177 -3.55 -4.87 -10.54
N ASP A 178 -4.57 -5.40 -9.87
CA ASP A 178 -5.05 -6.76 -10.11
C ASP A 178 -5.85 -6.81 -11.42
N ALA A 179 -5.34 -7.52 -12.42
CA ALA A 179 -5.99 -7.63 -13.73
C ALA A 179 -7.39 -8.25 -13.67
N LYS A 180 -7.67 -9.08 -12.66
CA LYS A 180 -9.00 -9.69 -12.47
C LYS A 180 -10.05 -8.65 -12.08
N ASN A 181 -9.68 -7.73 -11.21
CA ASN A 181 -10.58 -6.66 -10.74
C ASN A 181 -9.82 -5.35 -10.57
N PRO A 182 -9.39 -4.71 -11.67
CA PRO A 182 -8.44 -3.60 -11.64
C PRO A 182 -8.96 -2.38 -10.89
N PHE A 183 -10.26 -2.06 -11.04
CA PHE A 183 -10.84 -0.83 -10.51
C PHE A 183 -12.25 -1.02 -9.93
N GLY A 184 -12.75 -2.26 -9.89
CA GLY A 184 -14.11 -2.59 -9.46
C GLY A 184 -15.16 -1.80 -10.23
N ASN A 185 -16.13 -1.23 -9.50
CA ASN A 185 -17.15 -0.33 -10.05
C ASN A 185 -16.68 1.13 -10.20
N LYS A 186 -15.37 1.41 -10.05
CA LYS A 186 -14.73 2.73 -10.13
C LYS A 186 -15.19 3.74 -9.07
N HIS A 187 -15.87 3.28 -8.03
CA HIS A 187 -16.26 4.10 -6.90
C HIS A 187 -15.33 3.90 -5.70
N LEU A 188 -15.26 4.93 -4.88
CA LEU A 188 -14.50 4.88 -3.63
C LEU A 188 -15.23 4.02 -2.58
N LEU A 189 -14.48 3.58 -1.58
CA LEU A 189 -15.04 2.95 -0.38
C LEU A 189 -16.07 3.89 0.28
N PRO A 190 -17.14 3.37 0.88
CA PRO A 190 -17.52 1.96 0.97
C PRO A 190 -18.33 1.42 -0.20
N TYR A 191 -18.86 2.27 -1.11
CA TYR A 191 -19.69 1.84 -2.24
C TYR A 191 -18.90 1.03 -3.28
N GLY A 192 -17.64 1.38 -3.53
CA GLY A 192 -16.75 0.64 -4.42
C GLY A 192 -15.58 0.03 -3.67
N VAL A 193 -14.53 -0.28 -4.43
CA VAL A 193 -13.29 -0.87 -3.91
C VAL A 193 -12.12 0.11 -3.90
N LEU A 194 -12.29 1.30 -4.46
CA LEU A 194 -11.20 2.27 -4.54
C LEU A 194 -10.93 2.92 -3.17
N ARG A 195 -9.67 2.93 -2.74
CA ARG A 195 -9.15 3.70 -1.60
C ARG A 195 -8.85 5.14 -2.00
N GLU A 196 -8.46 5.33 -3.26
CA GLU A 196 -8.20 6.62 -3.88
C GLU A 196 -8.82 6.66 -5.28
N PRO A 197 -9.20 7.85 -5.77
CA PRO A 197 -9.76 7.95 -7.10
C PRO A 197 -8.73 7.56 -8.17
N MET A 198 -9.19 7.20 -9.36
CA MET A 198 -8.34 6.82 -10.50
C MET A 198 -7.27 7.88 -10.82
N THR A 199 -7.54 9.14 -10.52
CA THR A 199 -6.55 10.24 -10.66
C THR A 199 -5.28 10.04 -9.83
N ALA A 200 -5.29 9.14 -8.84
CA ALA A 200 -4.09 8.77 -8.08
C ALA A 200 -3.01 8.10 -8.96
N LEU A 201 -3.41 7.51 -10.09
CA LEU A 201 -2.49 6.95 -11.10
C LEU A 201 -1.52 7.98 -11.68
N LYS A 202 -1.86 9.28 -11.65
CA LYS A 202 -0.94 10.36 -12.05
C LYS A 202 0.36 10.39 -11.24
N ARG A 203 0.35 9.81 -10.04
CA ARG A 203 1.52 9.75 -9.16
C ARG A 203 2.34 8.47 -9.33
N ALA A 204 1.91 7.54 -10.18
CA ALA A 204 2.65 6.32 -10.45
C ALA A 204 3.93 6.63 -11.19
N SER A 205 5.04 6.10 -10.70
CA SER A 205 6.32 6.03 -11.42
C SER A 205 6.41 4.75 -12.24
N LEU A 206 5.69 3.72 -11.80
CA LEU A 206 5.58 2.41 -12.44
C LEU A 206 4.23 1.81 -12.07
N VAL A 207 3.58 1.15 -13.00
CA VAL A 207 2.42 0.29 -12.74
C VAL A 207 2.81 -1.16 -12.99
N VAL A 208 2.48 -2.03 -12.04
CA VAL A 208 2.68 -3.48 -12.19
C VAL A 208 1.32 -4.16 -12.16
N MET A 209 0.98 -4.84 -13.25
CA MET A 209 -0.23 -5.65 -13.32
C MET A 209 0.04 -7.03 -12.76
N THR A 210 -0.88 -7.51 -11.92
CA THR A 210 -0.80 -8.84 -11.31
C THR A 210 -1.93 -9.74 -11.83
N HIS A 211 -1.78 -11.06 -11.71
CA HIS A 211 -2.74 -12.05 -12.19
C HIS A 211 -3.06 -11.92 -13.68
N CYS A 212 -2.06 -11.49 -14.48
CA CYS A 212 -2.21 -11.31 -15.93
C CYS A 212 -2.48 -12.62 -16.67
N ASP A 213 -2.01 -13.73 -16.12
CA ASP A 213 -2.25 -15.09 -16.59
C ASP A 213 -3.71 -15.56 -16.46
N GLN A 214 -4.53 -14.84 -15.68
CA GLN A 214 -5.93 -15.20 -15.39
C GLN A 214 -6.94 -14.38 -16.18
N VAL A 215 -6.49 -13.58 -17.14
CA VAL A 215 -7.33 -12.74 -17.99
C VAL A 215 -6.88 -12.79 -19.46
N SER A 216 -7.75 -12.42 -20.38
CA SER A 216 -7.40 -12.39 -21.80
C SER A 216 -6.47 -11.23 -22.14
N ALA A 217 -5.68 -11.38 -23.23
CA ALA A 217 -4.82 -10.32 -23.74
C ALA A 217 -5.59 -9.03 -24.06
N ARG A 218 -6.81 -9.15 -24.63
CA ARG A 218 -7.68 -8.01 -24.87
C ARG A 218 -8.01 -7.26 -23.57
N ARG A 219 -8.31 -8.00 -22.49
CA ARG A 219 -8.59 -7.39 -21.18
C ARG A 219 -7.39 -6.64 -20.63
N LEU A 220 -6.17 -7.17 -20.84
CA LEU A 220 -4.95 -6.49 -20.42
C LEU A 220 -4.77 -5.16 -21.15
N GLU A 221 -4.98 -5.12 -22.46
CA GLU A 221 -4.91 -3.86 -23.23
C GLU A 221 -5.98 -2.86 -22.78
N ASP A 222 -7.22 -3.30 -22.58
CA ASP A 222 -8.29 -2.43 -22.04
C ASP A 222 -7.91 -1.80 -20.68
N ILE A 223 -7.19 -2.54 -19.82
CA ILE A 223 -6.72 -2.04 -18.53
C ILE A 223 -5.59 -1.02 -18.74
N LYS A 224 -4.62 -1.31 -19.60
CA LYS A 224 -3.54 -0.39 -19.96
C LYS A 224 -4.08 0.93 -20.50
N ASP A 225 -5.05 0.87 -21.39
CA ASP A 225 -5.68 2.06 -21.96
C ASP A 225 -6.39 2.89 -20.87
N GLN A 226 -7.09 2.25 -19.93
CA GLN A 226 -7.66 2.94 -18.80
C GLN A 226 -6.62 3.60 -17.89
N ILE A 227 -5.45 2.99 -17.70
CA ILE A 227 -4.34 3.58 -16.93
C ILE A 227 -3.78 4.80 -17.67
N ARG A 228 -3.55 4.68 -18.98
CA ARG A 228 -3.01 5.73 -19.85
C ARG A 228 -3.89 6.97 -19.92
N LEU A 229 -5.21 6.86 -19.71
CA LEU A 229 -6.10 8.04 -19.58
C LEU A 229 -5.71 8.96 -18.41
N TYR A 230 -5.00 8.46 -17.41
CA TYR A 230 -4.57 9.24 -16.24
C TYR A 230 -3.07 9.52 -16.23
N ASN A 231 -2.27 8.63 -16.81
CA ASN A 231 -0.82 8.74 -16.88
C ASN A 231 -0.34 8.03 -18.15
N ASP A 232 -0.21 8.79 -19.20
CA ASP A 232 0.12 8.31 -20.56
C ASP A 232 1.58 7.86 -20.70
N ALA A 233 2.47 8.45 -19.91
CA ALA A 233 3.90 8.17 -19.94
C ALA A 233 4.33 7.08 -18.95
N VAL A 234 3.42 6.54 -18.12
CA VAL A 234 3.80 5.54 -17.12
C VAL A 234 4.17 4.22 -17.77
N GLU A 235 5.29 3.64 -17.34
CA GLU A 235 5.65 2.27 -17.69
C GLU A 235 4.68 1.28 -17.01
N ILE A 236 4.23 0.27 -17.76
CA ILE A 236 3.29 -0.76 -17.30
C ILE A 236 3.93 -2.14 -17.56
N LEU A 237 4.17 -2.89 -16.49
CA LEU A 237 4.70 -4.25 -16.50
C LEU A 237 3.61 -5.28 -16.24
#